data_eb933d24769dff06246b30e4e7e94a5f
#
_entry.id   eb933d24769dff06246b30e4e7e94a5f
#
_cell.length_a   1.000
_cell.length_b   1.000
_cell.length_c   1.000
_cell.angle_alpha   90.00
_cell.angle_beta   90.00
_cell.angle_gamma   90.00
#
_symmetry.space_group_name_H-M   'P 1'
#
loop_
_entity.id
_entity.type
_entity.pdbx_description
1 polymer ?
#
loop_
_entity_poly.entity_id
_entity_poly.type
_entity_poly.pdbx_seq_one_letter_code
_entity_poly.pdbx_strand_id
1 'polypeptide(L)'
;MKKFKVIDQYKLKNFMIEMFLALGFNKKHARIESEVLLWANLRGIDSHGVRRLPLYESWVNEGEMRPNAKIKILRESAATTLIDADKALGPVAMDFLMRIVIQKAKNVGVSWGVIRNNTHEGAFGYYVSEITNHGMVGIASAGGMPNMAMYGGASAGLSNSPFAIGVPNEDDFPLVLDMATSVV
;
A
#
# COMPACT_ATOMS: atom_id res chain seq x y z
N MET A 1 -8.32 -0.97 -31.29
CA MET A 1 -8.40 -0.04 -30.13
C MET A 1 -9.07 -0.75 -28.97
N LYS A 2 -8.43 -0.87 -27.81
CA LYS A 2 -9.10 -1.39 -26.59
C LYS A 2 -10.19 -0.40 -26.21
N LYS A 3 -11.45 -0.86 -26.15
CA LYS A 3 -12.57 -0.03 -25.67
C LYS A 3 -12.42 0.12 -24.16
N PHE A 4 -12.05 1.30 -23.68
CA PHE A 4 -12.12 1.64 -22.27
C PHE A 4 -13.58 1.79 -21.85
N LYS A 5 -13.92 1.27 -20.67
CA LYS A 5 -15.21 1.53 -20.03
C LYS A 5 -15.00 2.57 -18.94
N VAL A 6 -15.77 3.65 -19.00
CA VAL A 6 -15.83 4.61 -17.90
C VAL A 6 -16.81 4.09 -16.87
N ILE A 7 -16.36 3.99 -15.62
CA ILE A 7 -17.16 3.52 -14.49
C ILE A 7 -17.19 4.63 -13.44
N ASP A 8 -18.36 4.87 -12.87
CA ASP A 8 -18.52 5.79 -11.76
C ASP A 8 -17.67 5.33 -10.55
N GLN A 9 -16.91 6.25 -9.97
CA GLN A 9 -15.96 5.94 -8.89
C GLN A 9 -16.63 5.36 -7.64
N TYR A 10 -17.85 5.81 -7.31
CA TYR A 10 -18.58 5.31 -6.13
C TYR A 10 -19.09 3.89 -6.35
N LYS A 11 -19.56 3.60 -7.58
CA LYS A 11 -19.96 2.24 -7.97
C LYS A 11 -18.77 1.29 -7.96
N LEU A 12 -17.61 1.73 -8.48
CA LEU A 12 -16.38 0.94 -8.47
C LEU A 12 -15.92 0.66 -7.03
N LYS A 13 -15.91 1.68 -6.16
CA LYS A 13 -15.55 1.52 -4.76
C LYS A 13 -16.47 0.54 -4.03
N ASN A 14 -17.78 0.69 -4.20
CA ASN A 14 -18.74 -0.21 -3.58
C ASN A 14 -18.58 -1.65 -4.06
N PHE A 15 -18.38 -1.86 -5.36
CA PHE A 15 -18.07 -3.17 -5.91
C PHE A 15 -16.84 -3.81 -5.26
N MET A 16 -15.74 -3.06 -5.12
CA MET A 16 -14.53 -3.55 -4.46
C MET A 16 -14.79 -3.90 -2.99
N ILE A 17 -15.53 -3.07 -2.27
CA ILE A 17 -15.91 -3.35 -0.87
C ILE A 17 -16.70 -4.67 -0.76
N GLU A 18 -17.70 -4.86 -1.63
CA GLU A 18 -18.51 -6.09 -1.66
C GLU A 18 -17.65 -7.32 -1.96
N MET A 19 -16.71 -7.22 -2.89
CA MET A 19 -15.76 -8.30 -3.19
C MET A 19 -14.91 -8.67 -1.96
N PHE A 20 -14.34 -7.70 -1.24
CA PHE A 20 -13.56 -7.99 -0.04
C PHE A 20 -14.43 -8.54 1.11
N LEU A 21 -15.67 -8.10 1.25
CA LEU A 21 -16.61 -8.68 2.20
C LEU A 21 -16.91 -10.15 1.86
N ALA A 22 -17.13 -10.48 0.58
CA ALA A 22 -17.33 -11.85 0.11
C ALA A 22 -16.11 -12.75 0.35
N LEU A 23 -14.90 -12.19 0.32
CA LEU A 23 -13.65 -12.88 0.67
C LEU A 23 -13.44 -13.04 2.19
N GLY A 24 -14.38 -12.59 3.02
CA GLY A 24 -14.35 -12.76 4.47
C GLY A 24 -13.67 -11.61 5.25
N PHE A 25 -13.27 -10.52 4.60
CA PHE A 25 -12.73 -9.35 5.30
C PHE A 25 -13.85 -8.58 6.00
N ASN A 26 -13.52 -7.95 7.14
CA ASN A 26 -14.47 -7.06 7.80
C ASN A 26 -14.62 -5.74 7.02
N LYS A 27 -15.74 -5.03 7.30
CA LYS A 27 -16.10 -3.80 6.59
C LYS A 27 -15.04 -2.69 6.65
N LYS A 28 -14.31 -2.58 7.78
CA LYS A 28 -13.24 -1.58 7.92
C LYS A 28 -12.07 -1.91 7.00
N HIS A 29 -11.61 -3.14 6.98
CA HIS A 29 -10.51 -3.59 6.14
C HIS A 29 -10.86 -3.52 4.65
N ALA A 30 -12.06 -3.97 4.28
CA ALA A 30 -12.58 -3.86 2.91
C ALA A 30 -12.60 -2.40 2.41
N ARG A 31 -12.97 -1.44 3.25
CA ARG A 31 -12.96 -0.02 2.90
C ARG A 31 -11.56 0.54 2.70
N ILE A 32 -10.62 0.23 3.61
CA ILE A 32 -9.23 0.70 3.53
C ILE A 32 -8.59 0.22 2.21
N GLU A 33 -8.71 -1.07 1.92
CA GLU A 33 -8.17 -1.64 0.68
C GLU A 33 -8.80 -1.00 -0.56
N SER A 34 -10.13 -0.91 -0.59
CA SER A 34 -10.86 -0.32 -1.72
C SER A 34 -10.52 1.16 -1.95
N GLU A 35 -10.18 1.89 -0.89
CA GLU A 35 -9.73 3.29 -0.99
C GLU A 35 -8.39 3.39 -1.74
N VAL A 36 -7.42 2.57 -1.36
CA VAL A 36 -6.08 2.57 -1.98
C VAL A 36 -6.15 2.15 -3.44
N LEU A 37 -6.93 1.10 -3.75
CA LEU A 37 -7.13 0.65 -5.14
C LEU A 37 -7.83 1.72 -6.00
N LEU A 38 -8.86 2.38 -5.45
CA LEU A 38 -9.56 3.46 -6.13
C LEU A 38 -8.63 4.66 -6.35
N TRP A 39 -7.86 5.05 -5.34
CA TRP A 39 -6.88 6.13 -5.44
C TRP A 39 -5.90 5.91 -6.60
N ALA A 40 -5.42 4.68 -6.77
CA ALA A 40 -4.57 4.30 -7.89
C ALA A 40 -5.29 4.43 -9.24
N ASN A 41 -6.51 3.91 -9.38
CA ASN A 41 -7.28 4.03 -10.61
C ASN A 41 -7.56 5.48 -10.99
N LEU A 42 -7.92 6.34 -10.03
CA LEU A 42 -8.19 7.77 -10.27
C LEU A 42 -6.94 8.54 -10.76
N ARG A 43 -5.75 7.98 -10.57
CA ARG A 43 -4.46 8.54 -11.03
C ARG A 43 -3.87 7.83 -12.24
N GLY A 44 -4.63 6.92 -12.87
CA GLY A 44 -4.17 6.17 -14.04
C GLY A 44 -3.14 5.08 -13.71
N ILE A 45 -2.96 4.73 -12.43
CA ILE A 45 -2.07 3.66 -11.96
C ILE A 45 -2.85 2.33 -11.93
N ASP A 46 -3.39 1.92 -13.07
CA ASP A 46 -4.27 0.76 -13.19
C ASP A 46 -3.62 -0.56 -12.72
N SER A 47 -2.30 -0.65 -12.81
CA SER A 47 -1.54 -1.80 -12.31
C SER A 47 -1.69 -2.03 -10.80
N HIS A 48 -2.04 -1.00 -10.04
CA HIS A 48 -2.26 -1.01 -8.58
C HIS A 48 -3.70 -0.71 -8.19
N GLY A 49 -4.62 -0.71 -9.16
CA GLY A 49 -6.05 -0.49 -8.97
C GLY A 49 -6.87 -1.78 -8.97
N VAL A 50 -8.13 -1.67 -9.37
CA VAL A 50 -9.12 -2.76 -9.40
C VAL A 50 -8.64 -4.05 -10.10
N ARG A 51 -7.68 -3.95 -11.01
CA ARG A 51 -7.05 -5.10 -11.68
C ARG A 51 -6.35 -6.07 -10.72
N ARG A 52 -6.11 -5.67 -9.47
CA ARG A 52 -5.50 -6.53 -8.45
C ARG A 52 -6.48 -7.52 -7.81
N LEU A 53 -7.79 -7.30 -7.91
CA LEU A 53 -8.78 -8.14 -7.26
C LEU A 53 -8.64 -9.64 -7.56
N PRO A 54 -8.45 -10.10 -8.82
CA PRO A 54 -8.28 -11.53 -9.09
C PRO A 54 -7.05 -12.14 -8.41
N LEU A 55 -5.95 -11.37 -8.30
CA LEU A 55 -4.74 -11.81 -7.61
C LEU A 55 -4.98 -11.92 -6.09
N TYR A 56 -5.70 -10.98 -5.52
CA TYR A 56 -5.98 -10.99 -4.08
C TYR A 56 -6.95 -12.12 -3.71
N GLU A 57 -7.93 -12.41 -4.57
CA GLU A 57 -8.79 -13.59 -4.43
C GLU A 57 -7.96 -14.88 -4.41
N SER A 58 -7.03 -15.06 -5.34
CA SER A 58 -6.10 -16.19 -5.37
C SER A 58 -5.32 -16.29 -4.06
N TRP A 59 -4.71 -15.19 -3.61
CA TRP A 59 -3.94 -15.16 -2.37
C TRP A 59 -4.75 -15.47 -1.11
N VAL A 60 -6.02 -15.08 -1.06
CA VAL A 60 -6.92 -15.47 0.04
C VAL A 60 -7.17 -16.97 0.00
N ASN A 61 -7.48 -17.53 -1.17
CA ASN A 61 -7.74 -18.95 -1.35
C ASN A 61 -6.51 -19.83 -1.05
N GLU A 62 -5.32 -19.32 -1.32
CA GLU A 62 -4.03 -19.98 -1.07
C GLU A 62 -3.53 -19.78 0.38
N GLY A 63 -4.19 -18.94 1.18
CA GLY A 63 -3.77 -18.61 2.55
C GLY A 63 -2.55 -17.66 2.63
N GLU A 64 -2.19 -17.04 1.51
CA GLU A 64 -1.14 -16.01 1.43
C GLU A 64 -1.63 -14.63 1.87
N MET A 65 -2.95 -14.43 1.89
CA MET A 65 -3.61 -13.25 2.42
C MET A 65 -4.73 -13.69 3.37
N ARG A 66 -4.76 -13.14 4.59
CA ARG A 66 -5.64 -13.62 5.67
C ARG A 66 -6.71 -12.60 6.04
N PRO A 67 -8.01 -12.92 5.88
CA PRO A 67 -9.10 -12.05 6.34
C PRO A 67 -9.09 -11.77 7.85
N ASN A 68 -8.67 -12.74 8.65
CA ASN A 68 -8.64 -12.68 10.12
C ASN A 68 -7.23 -12.42 10.68
N ALA A 69 -6.34 -11.81 9.88
CA ALA A 69 -4.99 -11.46 10.29
C ALA A 69 -4.98 -10.61 11.57
N LYS A 70 -4.00 -10.86 12.44
CA LYS A 70 -3.81 -10.16 13.71
C LYS A 70 -2.50 -9.39 13.67
N ILE A 71 -2.58 -8.13 13.28
CA ILE A 71 -1.43 -7.23 13.27
C ILE A 71 -0.94 -7.01 14.70
N LYS A 72 0.38 -7.16 14.92
CA LYS A 72 1.02 -7.03 16.23
C LYS A 72 2.23 -6.12 16.16
N ILE A 73 2.39 -5.28 17.17
CA ILE A 73 3.64 -4.57 17.41
C ILE A 73 4.62 -5.57 18.02
N LEU A 74 5.77 -5.76 17.36
CA LEU A 74 6.83 -6.66 17.84
C LEU A 74 7.88 -5.91 18.65
N ARG A 75 8.20 -4.69 18.23
CA ARG A 75 9.21 -3.85 18.88
C ARG A 75 8.87 -2.38 18.61
N GLU A 76 9.06 -1.53 19.60
CA GLU A 76 8.96 -0.09 19.42
C GLU A 76 9.94 0.67 20.32
N SER A 77 10.25 1.88 19.91
CA SER A 77 10.98 2.89 20.68
C SER A 77 10.25 4.23 20.55
N ALA A 78 10.83 5.31 21.05
CA ALA A 78 10.27 6.64 20.88
C ALA A 78 10.04 7.03 19.41
N ALA A 79 10.97 6.64 18.52
CA ALA A 79 10.95 7.01 17.09
C ALA A 79 10.75 5.83 16.13
N THR A 80 10.75 4.59 16.60
CA THR A 80 10.67 3.43 15.69
C THR A 80 9.55 2.46 16.09
N THR A 81 9.02 1.73 15.10
CA THR A 81 8.04 0.67 15.31
C THR A 81 8.23 -0.44 14.29
N LEU A 82 8.33 -1.68 14.76
CA LEU A 82 8.28 -2.89 13.93
C LEU A 82 6.97 -3.62 14.20
N ILE A 83 6.21 -3.90 13.14
CA ILE A 83 4.99 -4.69 13.23
C ILE A 83 5.09 -5.98 12.43
N ASP A 84 4.32 -6.99 12.85
CA ASP A 84 4.02 -8.18 12.07
C ASP A 84 2.61 -8.05 11.53
N ALA A 85 2.46 -8.09 10.22
CA ALA A 85 1.18 -7.94 9.55
C ALA A 85 0.36 -9.24 9.53
N ASP A 86 0.94 -10.39 9.86
CA ASP A 86 0.26 -11.71 9.84
C ASP A 86 -0.45 -11.98 8.50
N LYS A 87 0.14 -11.58 7.38
CA LYS A 87 -0.44 -11.68 6.03
C LYS A 87 -1.78 -10.92 5.87
N ALA A 88 -1.98 -9.82 6.59
CA ALA A 88 -3.11 -8.92 6.39
C ALA A 88 -3.12 -8.32 4.98
N LEU A 89 -4.24 -7.71 4.59
CA LEU A 89 -4.25 -6.75 3.48
C LEU A 89 -3.16 -5.70 3.69
N GLY A 90 -2.31 -5.51 2.67
CA GLY A 90 -1.18 -4.59 2.79
C GLY A 90 -1.57 -3.18 3.21
N PRO A 91 -2.58 -2.55 2.59
CA PRO A 91 -3.11 -1.26 3.00
C PRO A 91 -3.60 -1.19 4.45
N VAL A 92 -4.13 -2.28 4.99
CA VAL A 92 -4.58 -2.32 6.38
C VAL A 92 -3.38 -2.27 7.35
N ALA A 93 -2.32 -3.00 7.03
CA ALA A 93 -1.08 -2.97 7.81
C ALA A 93 -0.37 -1.61 7.70
N MET A 94 -0.38 -1.03 6.50
CA MET A 94 0.16 0.32 6.24
C MET A 94 -0.61 1.39 7.00
N ASP A 95 -1.96 1.39 6.96
CA ASP A 95 -2.80 2.34 7.73
C ASP A 95 -2.53 2.21 9.24
N PHE A 96 -2.42 0.98 9.74
CA PHE A 96 -2.11 0.73 11.15
C PHE A 96 -0.75 1.33 11.54
N LEU A 97 0.31 1.05 10.77
CA LEU A 97 1.65 1.55 11.04
C LEU A 97 1.76 3.07 10.84
N MET A 98 1.17 3.60 9.77
CA MET A 98 1.19 5.03 9.44
C MET A 98 0.65 5.89 10.57
N ARG A 99 -0.46 5.49 11.21
CA ARG A 99 -1.00 6.19 12.39
C ARG A 99 -0.02 6.25 13.54
N ILE A 100 0.71 5.18 13.79
CA ILE A 100 1.71 5.11 14.85
C ILE A 100 2.91 6.02 14.53
N VAL A 101 3.46 5.92 13.33
CA VAL A 101 4.65 6.72 12.97
C VAL A 101 4.34 8.21 12.88
N ILE A 102 3.16 8.61 12.40
CA ILE A 102 2.71 10.02 12.43
C ILE A 102 2.66 10.53 13.86
N GLN A 103 2.06 9.77 14.78
CA GLN A 103 1.97 10.19 16.18
C GLN A 103 3.35 10.28 16.84
N LYS A 104 4.25 9.33 16.58
CA LYS A 104 5.63 9.38 17.10
C LYS A 104 6.40 10.57 16.50
N ALA A 105 6.29 10.81 15.19
CA ALA A 105 6.95 11.95 14.55
C ALA A 105 6.49 13.30 15.13
N LYS A 106 5.19 13.44 15.48
CA LYS A 106 4.70 14.64 16.20
C LYS A 106 5.40 14.86 17.55
N ASN A 107 5.76 13.77 18.22
CA ASN A 107 6.33 13.84 19.57
C ASN A 107 7.84 14.07 19.55
N VAL A 108 8.58 13.49 18.58
CA VAL A 108 10.05 13.48 18.61
C VAL A 108 10.70 14.01 17.31
N GLY A 109 9.90 14.53 16.37
CA GLY A 109 10.37 15.16 15.14
C GLY A 109 10.57 14.23 13.96
N VAL A 110 10.81 12.94 14.18
CA VAL A 110 11.01 11.93 13.13
C VAL A 110 10.53 10.57 13.61
N SER A 111 10.05 9.73 12.69
CA SER A 111 9.70 8.34 13.04
C SER A 111 9.92 7.42 11.85
N TRP A 112 10.24 6.15 12.13
CA TRP A 112 10.41 5.10 11.14
C TRP A 112 9.59 3.85 11.51
N GLY A 113 8.85 3.33 10.56
CA GLY A 113 8.05 2.12 10.72
C GLY A 113 8.54 1.02 9.78
N VAL A 114 8.51 -0.22 10.24
CA VAL A 114 8.83 -1.41 9.45
C VAL A 114 7.69 -2.42 9.59
N ILE A 115 7.28 -2.99 8.47
CA ILE A 115 6.30 -4.08 8.41
C ILE A 115 7.02 -5.33 7.92
N ARG A 116 6.84 -6.42 8.62
CA ARG A 116 7.19 -7.74 8.12
C ARG A 116 5.95 -8.59 7.90
N ASN A 117 6.08 -9.65 7.12
CA ASN A 117 5.03 -10.62 6.87
C ASN A 117 3.75 -9.93 6.31
N ASN A 118 3.98 -8.96 5.41
CA ASN A 118 2.94 -8.17 4.75
C ASN A 118 2.57 -8.78 3.40
N THR A 119 1.44 -8.34 2.85
CA THR A 119 1.05 -8.60 1.46
C THR A 119 1.27 -7.34 0.62
N HIS A 120 0.71 -7.27 -0.58
CA HIS A 120 0.89 -6.13 -1.49
C HIS A 120 0.26 -4.86 -0.91
N GLU A 121 1.03 -3.79 -0.85
CA GLU A 121 0.67 -2.53 -0.20
C GLU A 121 -0.13 -1.57 -1.09
N GLY A 122 -0.23 -1.86 -2.39
CA GLY A 122 -0.79 -0.92 -3.36
C GLY A 122 0.20 0.15 -3.78
N ALA A 123 -0.28 1.32 -4.19
CA ALA A 123 0.56 2.45 -4.61
C ALA A 123 1.06 3.23 -3.38
N PHE A 124 2.38 3.39 -3.26
CA PHE A 124 2.98 4.09 -2.11
C PHE A 124 2.68 5.59 -2.11
N GLY A 125 2.43 6.16 -3.27
CA GLY A 125 1.99 7.55 -3.39
C GLY A 125 0.77 7.88 -2.53
N TYR A 126 -0.13 6.92 -2.30
CA TYR A 126 -1.26 7.09 -1.40
C TYR A 126 -0.80 7.45 0.02
N TYR A 127 0.08 6.64 0.60
CA TYR A 127 0.49 6.80 2.00
C TYR A 127 1.34 8.05 2.22
N VAL A 128 2.26 8.33 1.30
CA VAL A 128 3.08 9.55 1.42
C VAL A 128 2.22 10.81 1.24
N SER A 129 1.17 10.78 0.39
CA SER A 129 0.19 11.86 0.29
C SER A 129 -0.61 12.03 1.59
N GLU A 130 -1.02 10.93 2.23
CA GLU A 130 -1.72 11.00 3.52
C GLU A 130 -0.83 11.59 4.63
N ILE A 131 0.47 11.25 4.64
CA ILE A 131 1.43 11.81 5.61
C ILE A 131 1.56 13.33 5.42
N THR A 132 1.55 13.83 4.17
CA THR A 132 1.66 15.27 3.91
C THR A 132 0.49 16.07 4.46
N ASN A 133 -0.70 15.48 4.59
CA ASN A 133 -1.87 16.10 5.24
C ASN A 133 -1.64 16.44 6.72
N HIS A 134 -0.57 15.91 7.31
CA HIS A 134 -0.14 16.22 8.67
C HIS A 134 1.03 17.22 8.74
N GLY A 135 1.37 17.87 7.63
CA GLY A 135 2.49 18.81 7.54
C GLY A 135 3.87 18.12 7.61
N MET A 136 3.95 16.84 7.26
CA MET A 136 5.17 16.03 7.36
C MET A 136 5.65 15.57 5.99
N VAL A 137 6.95 15.41 5.84
CA VAL A 137 7.52 14.66 4.72
C VAL A 137 7.31 13.16 4.97
N GLY A 138 6.72 12.47 3.99
CA GLY A 138 6.55 11.03 4.01
C GLY A 138 7.53 10.33 3.08
N ILE A 139 8.12 9.23 3.53
CA ILE A 139 8.95 8.34 2.72
C ILE A 139 8.43 6.92 2.89
N ALA A 140 8.26 6.20 1.79
CA ALA A 140 7.84 4.80 1.80
C ALA A 140 8.66 3.99 0.79
N SER A 141 8.99 2.76 1.16
CA SER A 141 9.66 1.81 0.26
C SER A 141 9.36 0.38 0.69
N ALA A 142 9.46 -0.57 -0.23
CA ALA A 142 9.40 -1.99 0.08
C ALA A 142 10.46 -2.77 -0.70
N GLY A 143 10.91 -3.87 -0.10
CA GLY A 143 11.54 -4.96 -0.80
C GLY A 143 10.49 -6.01 -1.13
N GLY A 144 10.54 -6.58 -2.33
CA GLY A 144 9.61 -7.60 -2.79
C GLY A 144 10.32 -8.87 -3.28
N MET A 145 9.52 -9.80 -3.79
CA MET A 145 10.04 -10.97 -4.48
C MET A 145 10.90 -10.55 -5.68
N PRO A 146 11.96 -11.31 -6.01
CA PRO A 146 12.75 -11.06 -7.21
C PRO A 146 11.87 -11.11 -8.45
N ASN A 147 11.84 -10.02 -9.22
CA ASN A 147 11.03 -9.87 -10.43
C ASN A 147 11.80 -9.26 -11.60
N MET A 148 13.08 -8.96 -11.41
CA MET A 148 13.97 -8.46 -12.45
C MET A 148 15.34 -9.13 -12.43
N ALA A 149 15.95 -9.27 -13.60
CA ALA A 149 17.32 -9.78 -13.74
C ALA A 149 18.35 -8.67 -13.46
N MET A 150 19.50 -9.04 -12.94
CA MET A 150 20.66 -8.16 -12.92
C MET A 150 21.16 -7.91 -14.35
N TYR A 151 21.87 -6.81 -14.57
CA TYR A 151 22.49 -6.54 -15.86
C TYR A 151 23.37 -7.72 -16.30
N GLY A 152 23.14 -8.22 -17.51
CA GLY A 152 23.82 -9.41 -18.06
C GLY A 152 23.29 -10.75 -17.52
N GLY A 153 22.32 -10.75 -16.62
CA GLY A 153 21.68 -11.96 -16.08
C GLY A 153 20.46 -12.39 -16.88
N ALA A 154 20.11 -13.69 -16.79
CA ALA A 154 18.93 -14.26 -17.46
C ALA A 154 17.82 -14.72 -16.50
N SER A 155 18.02 -14.59 -15.20
CA SER A 155 17.03 -14.99 -14.18
C SER A 155 16.74 -13.84 -13.20
N ALA A 156 15.51 -13.82 -12.66
CA ALA A 156 15.12 -12.86 -11.67
C ALA A 156 15.95 -13.06 -10.36
N GLY A 157 16.62 -12.01 -9.93
CA GLY A 157 17.48 -12.02 -8.73
C GLY A 157 17.30 -10.77 -7.86
N LEU A 158 16.62 -9.74 -8.36
CA LEU A 158 16.37 -8.48 -7.67
C LEU A 158 14.89 -8.14 -7.69
N SER A 159 14.46 -7.38 -6.70
CA SER A 159 13.14 -6.72 -6.69
C SER A 159 13.24 -5.34 -7.33
N ASN A 160 12.19 -4.90 -7.99
CA ASN A 160 12.05 -3.53 -8.50
C ASN A 160 11.80 -2.48 -7.38
N SER A 161 11.85 -2.90 -6.15
CA SER A 161 11.86 -2.12 -4.89
C SER A 161 11.29 -0.70 -5.03
N PRO A 162 9.95 -0.54 -4.96
CA PRO A 162 9.33 0.77 -5.15
C PRO A 162 9.77 1.74 -4.06
N PHE A 163 9.83 3.02 -4.43
CA PHE A 163 10.18 4.13 -3.56
C PHE A 163 9.23 5.29 -3.79
N ALA A 164 8.71 5.85 -2.72
CA ALA A 164 7.89 7.06 -2.77
C ALA A 164 8.33 8.09 -1.75
N ILE A 165 8.20 9.36 -2.11
CA ILE A 165 8.37 10.50 -1.22
C ILE A 165 7.24 11.50 -1.46
N GLY A 166 6.65 12.01 -0.38
CA GLY A 166 5.65 13.06 -0.38
C GLY A 166 6.15 14.24 0.44
N VAL A 167 6.04 15.43 -0.12
CA VAL A 167 6.43 16.69 0.54
C VAL A 167 5.21 17.59 0.59
N PRO A 168 4.87 18.16 1.77
CA PRO A 168 3.81 19.15 1.88
C PRO A 168 4.10 20.35 0.96
N ASN A 169 3.05 20.94 0.40
CA ASN A 169 3.12 22.13 -0.39
C ASN A 169 2.11 23.14 0.16
N GLU A 170 2.35 24.43 -0.04
CA GLU A 170 1.42 25.51 0.33
C GLU A 170 0.17 25.52 -0.54
N ASP A 171 0.25 24.94 -1.76
CA ASP A 171 -0.88 24.72 -2.64
C ASP A 171 -1.72 23.49 -2.20
N ASP A 172 -2.88 23.30 -2.82
CA ASP A 172 -3.86 22.24 -2.49
C ASP A 172 -3.33 20.81 -2.67
N PHE A 173 -2.21 20.62 -3.38
CA PHE A 173 -1.66 19.31 -3.71
C PHE A 173 -0.20 19.16 -3.26
N PRO A 174 0.13 18.06 -2.55
CA PRO A 174 1.51 17.77 -2.19
C PRO A 174 2.35 17.41 -3.43
N LEU A 175 3.67 17.63 -3.33
CA LEU A 175 4.61 17.06 -4.29
C LEU A 175 4.79 15.57 -3.97
N VAL A 176 4.51 14.69 -4.93
CA VAL A 176 4.61 13.24 -4.75
C VAL A 176 5.45 12.64 -5.87
N LEU A 177 6.51 11.94 -5.47
CA LEU A 177 7.22 10.98 -6.29
C LEU A 177 6.77 9.57 -5.86
N ASP A 178 6.38 8.72 -6.79
CA ASP A 178 6.11 7.29 -6.55
C ASP A 178 6.56 6.52 -7.77
N MET A 179 7.56 5.66 -7.61
CA MET A 179 8.19 4.98 -8.73
C MET A 179 8.73 3.60 -8.35
N ALA A 180 8.72 2.68 -9.31
CA ALA A 180 9.59 1.52 -9.28
C ALA A 180 11.04 1.95 -9.58
N THR A 181 12.03 1.26 -9.01
CA THR A 181 13.44 1.57 -9.26
C THR A 181 13.98 0.92 -10.52
N SER A 182 13.16 0.17 -11.24
CA SER A 182 13.48 -0.43 -12.54
C SER A 182 12.23 -0.67 -13.38
N VAL A 183 12.44 -0.90 -14.68
CA VAL A 183 11.40 -1.36 -15.61
C VAL A 183 11.32 -2.89 -15.54
N VAL A 184 10.10 -3.42 -15.45
CA VAL A 184 9.75 -4.85 -15.47
C VAL A 184 8.78 -5.15 -16.60
#